data_e2623b966fb7e4591729131e6ad41721
#
_entry.id   e2623b966fb7e4591729131e6ad41721
#
_cell.length_a   1.000
_cell.length_b   1.000
_cell.length_c   1.000
_cell.angle_alpha   90.00
_cell.angle_beta   90.00
_cell.angle_gamma   90.00
#
_symmetry.space_group_name_H-M   'P 1'
#
loop_
_entity.id
_entity.type
_entity.pdbx_description
1 polymer ?
#
loop_
_entity_poly.entity_id
_entity_poly.type
_entity_poly.pdbx_seq_one_letter_code
_entity_poly.pdbx_strand_id
1 'polypeptide(L)'
;MLTEIDRIPTTGARAVEPLRQDGTLYLVIPQLAADVLGQPPSMTGGNSDVDSLVLRWRNGCFVEHQRLPITGGEDAEFFRIGERAFLATATLRSGQGPYRYDVASTIFELAQGTFVPFQTVATFGAKQWKHFTFDGRHFLALAQGVIMPGYPNVKSLIYEWNGETFIPFQEIDSAWGYNWAFFETAGNKFLAHADHTAPSVIYRWSGKGFERFQPLGGKSGRAFCAFDFSGQSWLAFANLLEQTLLYRWDGQAYTLHQELSGPGGREFAWIEVGGDGYLVQVQFILGSREEPRPQLDSIIYRWANGTLVPTRTFQTTGGTDAAFFNDGGRHYLAISNSLSGDLRFKSESRVYRFQP
;
A
#
# COMPACT_ATOMS: atom_id res chain seq x y z
N MET A 1 -21.47 10.64 -0.64
CA MET A 1 -21.62 10.46 0.83
C MET A 1 -20.80 9.25 1.27
N LEU A 2 -20.17 9.29 2.45
CA LEU A 2 -19.44 8.18 3.04
C LEU A 2 -20.24 7.64 4.22
N THR A 3 -20.73 6.40 4.11
CA THR A 3 -21.55 5.75 5.14
C THR A 3 -20.83 4.48 5.59
N GLU A 4 -20.45 4.41 6.86
CA GLU A 4 -19.85 3.21 7.43
C GLU A 4 -20.85 2.05 7.41
N ILE A 5 -20.42 0.90 6.92
CA ILE A 5 -21.26 -0.30 6.77
C ILE A 5 -20.68 -1.52 7.47
N ASP A 6 -19.38 -1.55 7.72
CA ASP A 6 -18.72 -2.69 8.36
C ASP A 6 -17.51 -2.25 9.19
N ARG A 7 -17.27 -2.94 10.29
CA ARG A 7 -16.10 -2.83 11.17
C ARG A 7 -15.47 -4.19 11.32
N ILE A 8 -14.25 -4.29 10.86
CA ILE A 8 -13.48 -5.53 10.86
C ILE A 8 -12.48 -5.47 12.02
N PRO A 9 -12.62 -6.30 13.05
CA PRO A 9 -11.63 -6.39 14.11
C PRO A 9 -10.28 -6.82 13.55
N THR A 10 -9.24 -6.02 13.78
CA THR A 10 -7.88 -6.25 13.29
C THR A 10 -6.84 -6.00 14.37
N THR A 11 -5.62 -6.43 14.13
CA THR A 11 -4.49 -6.15 15.00
C THR A 11 -3.30 -5.64 14.17
N GLY A 12 -3.06 -4.33 14.25
CA GLY A 12 -1.99 -3.69 13.48
C GLY A 12 -2.16 -3.83 11.97
N ALA A 13 -3.39 -3.65 11.44
CA ALA A 13 -3.66 -3.73 10.00
C ALA A 13 -2.77 -2.77 9.21
N ARG A 14 -2.21 -3.23 8.06
CA ARG A 14 -1.26 -2.46 7.27
C ARG A 14 -1.74 -2.16 5.86
N ALA A 15 -2.49 -3.08 5.26
CA ALA A 15 -3.08 -2.89 3.94
C ALA A 15 -4.51 -3.44 3.91
N VAL A 16 -5.24 -3.08 2.87
CA VAL A 16 -6.54 -3.62 2.50
C VAL A 16 -6.52 -3.91 1.00
N GLU A 17 -6.45 -5.18 0.62
CA GLU A 17 -6.39 -5.61 -0.78
C GLU A 17 -7.69 -6.31 -1.18
N PRO A 18 -8.64 -5.60 -1.83
CA PRO A 18 -9.86 -6.21 -2.37
C PRO A 18 -9.56 -6.91 -3.69
N LEU A 19 -10.02 -8.14 -3.83
CA LEU A 19 -9.87 -8.91 -5.04
C LEU A 19 -11.14 -9.67 -5.39
N ARG A 20 -11.38 -9.88 -6.69
CA ARG A 20 -12.51 -10.66 -7.17
C ARG A 20 -12.01 -11.83 -8.01
N GLN A 21 -12.42 -13.03 -7.59
CA GLN A 21 -12.15 -14.28 -8.32
C GLN A 21 -13.42 -15.12 -8.41
N ASP A 22 -13.77 -15.56 -9.62
CA ASP A 22 -14.93 -16.42 -9.92
C ASP A 22 -16.23 -15.89 -9.27
N GLY A 23 -16.49 -14.59 -9.42
CA GLY A 23 -17.64 -13.90 -8.86
C GLY A 23 -17.58 -13.65 -7.35
N THR A 24 -16.63 -14.23 -6.63
CA THR A 24 -16.42 -14.02 -5.20
C THR A 24 -15.52 -12.82 -4.94
N LEU A 25 -15.96 -11.92 -4.09
CA LEU A 25 -15.17 -10.80 -3.62
C LEU A 25 -14.51 -11.17 -2.29
N TYR A 26 -13.20 -10.99 -2.23
CA TYR A 26 -12.39 -11.15 -1.03
C TYR A 26 -11.77 -9.81 -0.61
N LEU A 27 -11.33 -9.73 0.64
CA LEU A 27 -10.49 -8.66 1.18
C LEU A 27 -9.36 -9.30 1.96
N VAL A 28 -8.12 -9.00 1.60
CA VAL A 28 -6.94 -9.44 2.36
C VAL A 28 -6.46 -8.29 3.23
N ILE A 29 -6.20 -8.57 4.52
CA ILE A 29 -5.71 -7.59 5.48
C ILE A 29 -4.45 -8.16 6.16
N PRO A 30 -3.25 -7.76 5.71
CA PRO A 30 -2.01 -8.01 6.42
C PRO A 30 -2.02 -7.36 7.80
N GLN A 31 -1.51 -8.08 8.79
CA GLN A 31 -1.45 -7.64 10.19
C GLN A 31 -0.01 -7.61 10.69
N LEU A 32 0.42 -6.47 11.24
CA LEU A 32 1.81 -6.27 11.67
C LEU A 32 2.11 -6.94 13.01
N ALA A 33 1.25 -6.73 13.99
CA ALA A 33 1.51 -7.19 15.35
C ALA A 33 0.25 -7.22 16.21
N ALA A 34 0.27 -8.01 17.26
CA ALA A 34 -0.71 -7.98 18.35
C ALA A 34 -0.10 -7.39 19.61
N ASP A 35 -0.95 -6.80 20.45
CA ASP A 35 -0.55 -6.33 21.77
C ASP A 35 -0.10 -7.51 22.65
N VAL A 36 0.95 -7.29 23.44
CA VAL A 36 1.44 -8.26 24.43
C VAL A 36 0.90 -7.89 25.80
N LEU A 37 0.29 -8.86 26.47
CA LEU A 37 -0.29 -8.64 27.79
C LEU A 37 0.77 -8.16 28.79
N GLY A 38 0.45 -7.09 29.54
CA GLY A 38 1.35 -6.48 30.52
C GLY A 38 2.40 -5.53 29.93
N GLN A 39 2.52 -5.40 28.62
CA GLN A 39 3.38 -4.38 28.00
C GLN A 39 2.63 -3.05 27.78
N PRO A 40 3.32 -1.92 27.90
CA PRO A 40 2.73 -0.62 27.60
C PRO A 40 2.37 -0.50 26.11
N PRO A 41 1.44 0.38 25.74
CA PRO A 41 1.16 0.68 24.35
C PRO A 41 2.41 1.14 23.60
N SER A 42 2.61 0.66 22.37
CA SER A 42 3.76 1.05 21.56
C SER A 42 3.53 0.73 20.08
N MET A 43 3.62 1.75 19.22
CA MET A 43 3.53 1.59 17.77
C MET A 43 4.69 0.76 17.16
N THR A 44 5.77 0.56 17.90
CA THR A 44 6.96 -0.17 17.45
C THR A 44 7.15 -1.53 18.15
N GLY A 45 6.31 -1.83 19.16
CA GLY A 45 6.35 -3.04 19.96
C GLY A 45 5.51 -4.19 19.38
N GLY A 46 4.90 -4.96 20.28
CA GLY A 46 3.95 -6.03 19.99
C GLY A 46 4.57 -7.36 19.59
N ASN A 47 3.72 -8.36 19.43
CA ASN A 47 4.07 -9.66 18.87
C ASN A 47 3.75 -9.68 17.38
N SER A 48 4.76 -9.80 16.54
CA SER A 48 4.60 -9.81 15.09
C SER A 48 4.29 -11.22 14.51
N ASP A 49 4.27 -12.24 15.33
CA ASP A 49 3.88 -13.60 14.92
C ASP A 49 2.35 -13.72 14.95
N VAL A 50 1.70 -12.97 14.04
CA VAL A 50 0.24 -12.92 13.87
C VAL A 50 -0.12 -13.22 12.43
N ASP A 51 -1.24 -13.95 12.23
CA ASP A 51 -1.73 -14.27 10.89
C ASP A 51 -2.35 -13.03 10.21
N SER A 52 -2.28 -12.99 8.89
CA SER A 52 -3.06 -12.07 8.07
C SER A 52 -4.45 -12.62 7.77
N LEU A 53 -5.43 -11.74 7.61
CA LEU A 53 -6.83 -12.12 7.38
C LEU A 53 -7.13 -12.20 5.89
N VAL A 54 -7.85 -13.24 5.48
CA VAL A 54 -8.58 -13.29 4.21
C VAL A 54 -10.06 -13.34 4.55
N LEU A 55 -10.78 -12.33 4.11
CA LEU A 55 -12.21 -12.17 4.35
C LEU A 55 -12.97 -12.38 3.05
N ARG A 56 -14.23 -12.77 3.15
CA ARG A 56 -15.12 -12.96 2.02
C ARG A 56 -16.36 -12.10 2.17
N TRP A 57 -16.73 -11.38 1.10
CA TRP A 57 -17.92 -10.55 1.08
C TRP A 57 -19.19 -11.42 1.05
N ARG A 58 -20.06 -11.22 2.01
CA ARG A 58 -21.35 -11.90 2.10
C ARG A 58 -22.42 -10.96 2.67
N ASN A 59 -23.55 -10.82 1.98
CA ASN A 59 -24.70 -10.06 2.45
C ASN A 59 -24.37 -8.63 2.92
N GLY A 60 -23.41 -7.96 2.28
CA GLY A 60 -23.08 -6.57 2.57
C GLY A 60 -22.04 -6.35 3.67
N CYS A 61 -21.36 -7.39 4.14
CA CYS A 61 -20.24 -7.33 5.08
C CYS A 61 -19.14 -8.34 4.76
N PHE A 62 -17.96 -8.18 5.35
CA PHE A 62 -16.87 -9.13 5.27
C PHE A 62 -16.89 -10.14 6.42
N VAL A 63 -16.77 -11.41 6.10
CA VAL A 63 -16.65 -12.51 7.09
C VAL A 63 -15.33 -13.24 6.91
N GLU A 64 -14.72 -13.70 7.99
CA GLU A 64 -13.46 -14.43 7.94
C GLU A 64 -13.61 -15.70 7.08
N HIS A 65 -12.66 -15.91 6.19
CA HIS A 65 -12.62 -17.05 5.28
C HIS A 65 -11.37 -17.92 5.50
N GLN A 66 -10.22 -17.29 5.63
CA GLN A 66 -8.93 -17.96 5.83
C GLN A 66 -7.99 -17.07 6.63
N ARG A 67 -7.06 -17.68 7.35
CA ARG A 67 -5.89 -17.03 7.93
C ARG A 67 -4.65 -17.46 7.18
N LEU A 68 -3.80 -16.49 6.81
CA LEU A 68 -2.52 -16.76 6.18
C LEU A 68 -1.42 -16.62 7.23
N PRO A 69 -0.52 -17.61 7.35
CA PRO A 69 0.56 -17.58 8.34
C PRO A 69 1.68 -16.64 7.87
N ILE A 70 1.40 -15.34 7.89
CA ILE A 70 2.30 -14.29 7.49
C ILE A 70 2.66 -13.50 8.74
N THR A 71 3.89 -13.60 9.20
CA THR A 71 4.36 -12.84 10.37
C THR A 71 4.65 -11.40 9.98
N GLY A 72 4.21 -10.43 10.81
CA GLY A 72 4.51 -9.02 10.61
C GLY A 72 4.13 -8.50 9.23
N GLY A 73 2.92 -8.82 8.78
CA GLY A 73 2.43 -8.45 7.46
C GLY A 73 2.33 -6.95 7.27
N GLU A 74 2.86 -6.43 6.17
CA GLU A 74 2.83 -5.00 5.80
C GLU A 74 1.97 -4.73 4.58
N ASP A 75 1.95 -5.66 3.60
CA ASP A 75 1.25 -5.46 2.33
C ASP A 75 0.80 -6.79 1.71
N ALA A 76 -0.17 -6.68 0.80
CA ALA A 76 -0.63 -7.75 -0.06
C ALA A 76 -0.96 -7.18 -1.44
N GLU A 77 -0.42 -7.78 -2.49
CA GLU A 77 -0.67 -7.43 -3.89
C GLU A 77 -1.29 -8.60 -4.61
N PHE A 78 -2.52 -8.45 -5.08
CA PHE A 78 -3.22 -9.46 -5.89
C PHE A 78 -2.98 -9.23 -7.37
N PHE A 79 -2.69 -10.30 -8.12
CA PHE A 79 -2.50 -10.24 -9.56
C PHE A 79 -2.81 -11.55 -10.26
N ARG A 80 -2.83 -11.51 -11.60
CA ARG A 80 -3.07 -12.68 -12.43
C ARG A 80 -1.99 -12.86 -13.49
N ILE A 81 -1.70 -14.12 -13.80
CA ILE A 81 -0.88 -14.53 -14.93
C ILE A 81 -1.65 -15.61 -15.67
N GLY A 82 -2.22 -15.27 -16.84
CA GLY A 82 -3.18 -16.15 -17.53
C GLY A 82 -4.39 -16.44 -16.64
N GLU A 83 -4.73 -17.70 -16.47
CA GLU A 83 -5.86 -18.16 -15.63
C GLU A 83 -5.50 -18.27 -14.14
N ARG A 84 -4.20 -18.17 -13.79
CA ARG A 84 -3.75 -18.30 -12.42
C ARG A 84 -3.86 -16.97 -11.68
N ALA A 85 -4.29 -17.05 -10.42
CA ALA A 85 -4.43 -15.89 -9.53
C ALA A 85 -3.46 -16.01 -8.35
N PHE A 86 -2.73 -14.94 -8.08
CA PHE A 86 -1.67 -14.89 -7.08
C PHE A 86 -1.88 -13.76 -6.08
N LEU A 87 -1.32 -13.93 -4.89
CA LEU A 87 -1.24 -12.92 -3.84
C LEU A 87 0.19 -12.87 -3.31
N ALA A 88 0.93 -11.81 -3.61
CA ALA A 88 2.22 -11.56 -2.99
C ALA A 88 2.03 -10.83 -1.66
N THR A 89 2.67 -11.31 -0.59
CA THR A 89 2.56 -10.72 0.75
C THR A 89 3.92 -10.22 1.23
N ALA A 90 3.97 -9.00 1.77
CA ALA A 90 5.19 -8.43 2.33
C ALA A 90 5.27 -8.71 3.83
N THR A 91 6.39 -9.30 4.28
CA THR A 91 6.69 -9.57 5.68
C THR A 91 7.76 -8.62 6.19
N LEU A 92 7.40 -7.74 7.14
CA LEU A 92 8.35 -6.78 7.70
C LEU A 92 9.31 -7.43 8.68
N ARG A 93 8.77 -8.18 9.64
CA ARG A 93 9.54 -8.71 10.78
C ARG A 93 8.81 -9.87 11.45
N SER A 94 9.52 -10.60 12.33
CA SER A 94 8.94 -11.63 13.22
C SER A 94 9.37 -11.44 14.67
N GLY A 95 8.65 -12.09 15.59
CA GLY A 95 8.95 -12.12 17.01
C GLY A 95 8.29 -11.04 17.84
N GLN A 96 8.65 -10.96 19.13
CA GLN A 96 8.13 -10.01 20.11
C GLN A 96 9.16 -8.95 20.55
N GLY A 97 10.36 -8.97 19.94
CA GLY A 97 11.54 -8.20 20.28
C GLY A 97 12.56 -9.01 21.13
N PRO A 98 13.86 -8.95 20.75
CA PRO A 98 14.35 -8.26 19.56
C PRO A 98 13.79 -8.88 18.26
N TYR A 99 13.38 -8.01 17.31
CA TYR A 99 12.75 -8.46 16.06
C TYR A 99 13.79 -8.95 15.06
N ARG A 100 13.37 -9.94 14.24
CA ARG A 100 14.11 -10.35 13.05
C ARG A 100 13.48 -9.67 11.84
N TYR A 101 14.32 -9.11 10.97
CA TYR A 101 13.92 -8.44 9.72
C TYR A 101 14.32 -9.24 8.48
N ASP A 102 15.21 -10.21 8.64
CA ASP A 102 15.62 -11.20 7.64
C ASP A 102 14.57 -12.33 7.57
N VAL A 103 13.37 -11.99 7.16
CA VAL A 103 12.21 -12.88 7.09
C VAL A 103 11.75 -13.02 5.64
N ALA A 104 11.31 -14.23 5.29
CA ALA A 104 10.83 -14.47 3.93
C ALA A 104 9.42 -13.92 3.73
N SER A 105 9.17 -13.39 2.56
CA SER A 105 7.84 -13.08 2.04
C SER A 105 7.30 -14.23 1.19
N THR A 106 6.01 -14.44 1.16
CA THR A 106 5.37 -15.55 0.45
C THR A 106 4.45 -15.01 -0.65
N ILE A 107 4.57 -15.61 -1.82
CA ILE A 107 3.60 -15.50 -2.89
C ILE A 107 2.70 -16.73 -2.78
N PHE A 108 1.40 -16.52 -2.67
CA PHE A 108 0.37 -17.56 -2.64
C PHE A 108 -0.30 -17.66 -4.01
N GLU A 109 -0.83 -18.83 -4.32
CA GLU A 109 -1.74 -19.05 -5.44
C GLU A 109 -3.14 -19.33 -4.91
N LEU A 110 -4.14 -18.75 -5.53
CA LEU A 110 -5.55 -19.03 -5.21
C LEU A 110 -6.00 -20.29 -5.93
N ALA A 111 -6.12 -21.39 -5.19
CA ALA A 111 -6.55 -22.69 -5.68
C ALA A 111 -7.86 -23.11 -5.01
N GLN A 112 -8.90 -23.38 -5.79
CA GLN A 112 -10.22 -23.80 -5.29
C GLN A 112 -10.80 -22.89 -4.18
N GLY A 113 -10.59 -21.58 -4.33
CA GLY A 113 -11.06 -20.56 -3.39
C GLY A 113 -10.24 -20.42 -2.11
N THR A 114 -9.08 -21.04 -2.03
CA THR A 114 -8.16 -20.99 -0.87
C THR A 114 -6.75 -20.60 -1.35
N PHE A 115 -6.09 -19.72 -0.63
CA PHE A 115 -4.71 -19.34 -0.90
C PHE A 115 -3.76 -20.41 -0.35
N VAL A 116 -2.92 -20.96 -1.23
CA VAL A 116 -1.88 -21.96 -0.89
C VAL A 116 -0.50 -21.37 -1.20
N PRO A 117 0.55 -21.65 -0.41
CA PRO A 117 1.89 -21.16 -0.70
C PRO A 117 2.37 -21.65 -2.07
N PHE A 118 2.87 -20.72 -2.87
CA PHE A 118 3.40 -20.98 -4.21
C PHE A 118 4.92 -20.78 -4.27
N GLN A 119 5.39 -19.61 -3.85
CA GLN A 119 6.81 -19.26 -3.86
C GLN A 119 7.19 -18.51 -2.60
N THR A 120 8.33 -18.86 -2.01
CA THR A 120 8.94 -18.12 -0.91
C THR A 120 10.12 -17.30 -1.45
N VAL A 121 10.17 -16.02 -1.10
CA VAL A 121 11.20 -15.08 -1.51
C VAL A 121 11.93 -14.58 -0.28
N ALA A 122 13.26 -14.69 -0.27
CA ALA A 122 14.08 -14.10 0.79
C ALA A 122 13.96 -12.58 0.74
N THR A 123 13.54 -11.95 1.83
CA THR A 123 13.34 -10.51 1.94
C THR A 123 13.96 -9.95 3.22
N PHE A 124 14.12 -8.64 3.28
CA PHE A 124 14.63 -7.96 4.47
C PHE A 124 13.78 -6.72 4.78
N GLY A 125 12.94 -6.82 5.79
CA GLY A 125 12.07 -5.73 6.17
C GLY A 125 11.15 -5.29 5.02
N ALA A 126 10.48 -6.25 4.36
CA ALA A 126 9.61 -6.00 3.21
C ALA A 126 8.45 -5.08 3.59
N LYS A 127 8.13 -4.12 2.70
CA LYS A 127 7.12 -3.12 2.90
C LYS A 127 5.96 -3.22 1.91
N GLN A 128 6.28 -3.50 0.64
CA GLN A 128 5.25 -3.57 -0.40
C GLN A 128 5.72 -4.43 -1.56
N TRP A 129 4.76 -5.10 -2.17
CA TRP A 129 4.87 -5.66 -3.51
C TRP A 129 4.04 -4.83 -4.48
N LYS A 130 4.52 -4.70 -5.73
CA LYS A 130 3.75 -4.12 -6.82
C LYS A 130 3.91 -4.93 -8.08
N HIS A 131 2.83 -5.56 -8.51
CA HIS A 131 2.76 -6.24 -9.79
C HIS A 131 2.47 -5.25 -10.91
N PHE A 132 3.13 -5.44 -12.05
CA PHE A 132 2.86 -4.69 -13.28
C PHE A 132 3.23 -5.51 -14.51
N THR A 133 2.65 -5.12 -15.65
CA THR A 133 2.85 -5.80 -16.92
C THR A 133 3.05 -4.81 -18.04
N PHE A 134 3.92 -5.13 -18.95
CA PHE A 134 4.04 -4.47 -20.25
C PHE A 134 4.75 -5.40 -21.24
N ASP A 135 4.48 -5.23 -22.53
CA ASP A 135 5.06 -6.02 -23.62
C ASP A 135 4.96 -7.55 -23.41
N GLY A 136 3.84 -8.01 -22.80
CA GLY A 136 3.59 -9.43 -22.49
C GLY A 136 4.43 -10.02 -21.35
N ARG A 137 5.22 -9.20 -20.65
CA ARG A 137 6.04 -9.59 -19.50
C ARG A 137 5.34 -9.24 -18.20
N HIS A 138 5.55 -10.03 -17.15
CA HIS A 138 5.05 -9.79 -15.81
C HIS A 138 6.20 -9.50 -14.87
N PHE A 139 6.07 -8.44 -14.10
CA PHE A 139 7.04 -8.00 -13.12
C PHE A 139 6.42 -7.89 -11.73
N LEU A 140 7.23 -8.05 -10.71
CA LEU A 140 6.86 -7.88 -9.31
C LEU A 140 7.94 -7.09 -8.59
N ALA A 141 7.69 -5.81 -8.28
CA ALA A 141 8.63 -4.96 -7.58
C ALA A 141 8.45 -5.08 -6.06
N LEU A 142 9.54 -5.26 -5.34
CA LEU A 142 9.61 -5.34 -3.89
C LEU A 142 10.22 -4.06 -3.32
N ALA A 143 9.49 -3.34 -2.49
CA ALA A 143 10.03 -2.31 -1.61
C ALA A 143 10.46 -2.97 -0.29
N GLN A 144 11.71 -2.79 0.10
CA GLN A 144 12.25 -3.39 1.31
C GLN A 144 13.36 -2.55 1.94
N GLY A 145 13.79 -2.94 3.12
CA GLY A 145 14.86 -2.33 3.88
C GLY A 145 14.38 -1.66 5.16
N VAL A 146 15.25 -1.64 6.14
CA VAL A 146 15.13 -0.86 7.38
C VAL A 146 16.53 -0.35 7.73
N ILE A 147 16.62 0.90 8.18
CA ILE A 147 17.88 1.45 8.70
C ILE A 147 17.90 1.25 10.20
N MET A 148 18.66 0.27 10.64
CA MET A 148 18.87 -0.02 12.06
C MET A 148 20.32 -0.39 12.32
N PRO A 149 20.88 -0.03 13.47
CA PRO A 149 22.25 -0.44 13.84
C PRO A 149 22.40 -1.98 13.81
N GLY A 150 23.47 -2.45 13.19
CA GLY A 150 23.79 -3.88 13.07
C GLY A 150 23.12 -4.61 11.91
N TYR A 151 22.30 -3.94 11.11
CA TYR A 151 21.69 -4.51 9.90
C TYR A 151 22.30 -3.93 8.62
N PRO A 152 22.42 -4.72 7.54
CA PRO A 152 22.92 -4.24 6.27
C PRO A 152 21.93 -3.27 5.62
N ASN A 153 22.44 -2.38 4.78
CA ASN A 153 21.61 -1.63 3.85
C ASN A 153 21.25 -2.54 2.68
N VAL A 154 19.93 -2.75 2.47
CA VAL A 154 19.42 -3.70 1.47
C VAL A 154 18.71 -2.94 0.37
N LYS A 155 19.00 -3.29 -0.87
CA LYS A 155 18.36 -2.73 -2.07
C LYS A 155 16.95 -3.25 -2.23
N SER A 156 16.09 -2.45 -2.83
CA SER A 156 14.81 -2.90 -3.37
C SER A 156 15.03 -3.71 -4.66
N LEU A 157 14.10 -4.59 -5.00
CA LEU A 157 14.27 -5.56 -6.10
C LEU A 157 13.07 -5.53 -7.04
N ILE A 158 13.35 -5.76 -8.31
CA ILE A 158 12.33 -6.08 -9.31
C ILE A 158 12.56 -7.53 -9.74
N TYR A 159 11.52 -8.32 -9.71
CA TYR A 159 11.50 -9.69 -10.18
C TYR A 159 10.73 -9.76 -11.51
N GLU A 160 11.07 -10.75 -12.34
CA GLU A 160 10.37 -11.06 -13.58
C GLU A 160 9.85 -12.50 -13.54
N TRP A 161 8.65 -12.71 -14.08
CA TRP A 161 8.09 -14.03 -14.29
C TRP A 161 8.76 -14.76 -15.45
N ASN A 162 9.35 -15.93 -15.20
CA ASN A 162 10.05 -16.73 -16.22
C ASN A 162 9.18 -17.80 -16.88
N GLY A 163 7.87 -17.81 -16.59
CA GLY A 163 6.93 -18.85 -17.02
C GLY A 163 6.55 -19.82 -15.90
N GLU A 164 7.37 -19.96 -14.86
CA GLU A 164 7.16 -20.87 -13.73
C GLU A 164 7.17 -20.15 -12.38
N THR A 165 8.15 -19.25 -12.15
CA THR A 165 8.34 -18.51 -10.90
C THR A 165 8.85 -17.10 -11.18
N PHE A 166 8.84 -16.25 -10.14
CA PHE A 166 9.48 -14.94 -10.17
C PHE A 166 10.97 -15.06 -9.86
N ILE A 167 11.83 -14.59 -10.76
CA ILE A 167 13.29 -14.56 -10.61
C ILE A 167 13.79 -13.10 -10.53
N PRO A 168 14.89 -12.81 -9.80
CA PRO A 168 15.46 -11.48 -9.73
C PRO A 168 15.77 -10.94 -11.15
N PHE A 169 15.28 -9.73 -11.43
CA PHE A 169 15.51 -9.04 -12.70
C PHE A 169 16.44 -7.84 -12.52
N GLN A 170 16.17 -6.98 -11.54
CA GLN A 170 16.94 -5.76 -11.33
C GLN A 170 16.96 -5.35 -9.86
N GLU A 171 18.13 -4.91 -9.39
CA GLU A 171 18.30 -4.23 -8.11
C GLU A 171 18.11 -2.73 -8.27
N ILE A 172 17.42 -2.10 -7.31
CA ILE A 172 17.24 -0.65 -7.24
C ILE A 172 17.80 -0.14 -5.92
N ASP A 173 18.67 0.85 -6.01
CA ASP A 173 19.22 1.49 -4.82
C ASP A 173 18.12 2.16 -4.02
N SER A 174 17.97 1.72 -2.80
CA SER A 174 17.02 2.26 -1.81
C SER A 174 17.68 2.17 -0.43
N ALA A 175 17.17 2.94 0.52
CA ALA A 175 17.66 2.88 1.89
C ALA A 175 16.59 2.32 2.84
N TRP A 176 15.36 2.79 2.68
CA TRP A 176 14.19 2.29 3.39
C TRP A 176 12.98 2.43 2.48
N GLY A 177 12.89 1.52 1.50
CA GLY A 177 11.84 1.53 0.48
C GLY A 177 10.46 1.29 1.09
N TYR A 178 9.47 2.06 0.66
CA TYR A 178 8.10 1.99 1.17
C TYR A 178 7.08 1.57 0.15
N ASN A 179 7.16 2.11 -1.08
CA ASN A 179 6.08 1.94 -2.05
C ASN A 179 6.62 1.99 -3.48
N TRP A 180 5.95 1.28 -4.36
CA TRP A 180 6.12 1.32 -5.80
C TRP A 180 4.81 1.70 -6.47
N ALA A 181 4.89 2.52 -7.51
CA ALA A 181 3.79 2.76 -8.43
C ALA A 181 4.28 2.63 -9.87
N PHE A 182 3.70 1.72 -10.64
CA PHE A 182 3.93 1.60 -12.08
C PHE A 182 2.85 2.37 -12.84
N PHE A 183 3.27 3.08 -13.89
CA PHE A 183 2.35 3.82 -14.75
C PHE A 183 2.96 4.08 -16.13
N GLU A 184 2.10 4.32 -17.11
CA GLU A 184 2.50 4.70 -18.46
C GLU A 184 2.02 6.11 -18.75
N THR A 185 2.90 6.94 -19.33
CA THR A 185 2.58 8.32 -19.70
C THR A 185 3.25 8.65 -21.02
N ALA A 186 2.49 9.13 -22.00
CA ALA A 186 2.98 9.51 -23.32
C ALA A 186 3.88 8.43 -23.98
N GLY A 187 3.49 7.16 -23.85
CA GLY A 187 4.23 6.01 -24.41
C GLY A 187 5.48 5.61 -23.63
N ASN A 188 5.82 6.30 -22.54
CA ASN A 188 6.90 5.91 -21.63
C ASN A 188 6.36 5.07 -20.47
N LYS A 189 7.16 4.08 -20.04
CA LYS A 189 6.87 3.25 -18.88
C LYS A 189 7.69 3.75 -17.71
N PHE A 190 7.01 4.08 -16.61
CA PHE A 190 7.61 4.63 -15.40
C PHE A 190 7.35 3.74 -14.19
N LEU A 191 8.28 3.76 -13.25
CA LEU A 191 8.18 3.10 -11.96
C LEU A 191 8.65 4.08 -10.89
N ALA A 192 7.71 4.61 -10.09
CA ALA A 192 8.03 5.51 -8.99
C ALA A 192 8.31 4.71 -7.72
N HIS A 193 9.36 5.09 -6.98
CA HIS A 193 9.76 4.48 -5.72
C HIS A 193 9.77 5.50 -4.58
N ALA A 194 8.92 5.30 -3.60
CA ALA A 194 8.94 6.10 -2.38
C ALA A 194 9.93 5.51 -1.37
N ASP A 195 10.79 6.36 -0.80
CA ASP A 195 11.76 5.98 0.22
C ASP A 195 11.64 6.90 1.45
N HIS A 196 11.81 6.32 2.65
CA HIS A 196 11.70 7.06 3.89
C HIS A 196 12.94 7.89 4.22
N THR A 197 14.11 7.45 3.83
CA THR A 197 15.39 8.04 4.27
C THR A 197 16.21 8.60 3.13
N ALA A 198 15.95 8.16 1.90
CA ALA A 198 16.49 8.72 0.68
C ALA A 198 15.42 9.53 -0.08
N PRO A 199 15.80 10.39 -1.03
CA PRO A 199 14.86 11.00 -1.94
C PRO A 199 14.09 9.96 -2.74
N SER A 200 12.77 10.14 -2.88
CA SER A 200 11.93 9.32 -3.75
C SER A 200 12.25 9.59 -5.22
N VAL A 201 12.13 8.57 -6.08
CA VAL A 201 12.61 8.64 -7.46
C VAL A 201 11.61 8.03 -8.43
N ILE A 202 11.41 8.67 -9.58
CA ILE A 202 10.82 8.05 -10.75
C ILE A 202 11.92 7.43 -11.59
N TYR A 203 11.75 6.18 -11.97
CA TYR A 203 12.58 5.46 -12.93
C TYR A 203 11.81 5.35 -14.25
N ARG A 204 12.53 5.33 -15.37
CA ARG A 204 11.97 5.15 -16.72
C ARG A 204 12.55 3.90 -17.35
N TRP A 205 11.74 3.12 -18.02
CA TRP A 205 12.17 1.97 -18.79
C TRP A 205 13.05 2.39 -19.98
N SER A 206 14.25 1.82 -20.09
CA SER A 206 15.25 2.11 -21.15
C SER A 206 15.25 1.10 -22.29
N GLY A 207 14.37 0.09 -22.24
CA GLY A 207 14.37 -1.07 -23.15
C GLY A 207 15.10 -2.29 -22.56
N LYS A 208 15.90 -2.11 -21.51
CA LYS A 208 16.64 -3.20 -20.83
C LYS A 208 16.40 -3.26 -19.32
N GLY A 209 16.09 -2.13 -18.72
CA GLY A 209 15.86 -1.97 -17.29
C GLY A 209 15.30 -0.60 -16.96
N PHE A 210 15.00 -0.37 -15.69
CA PHE A 210 14.54 0.90 -15.17
C PHE A 210 15.72 1.77 -14.77
N GLU A 211 15.86 2.94 -15.39
CA GLU A 211 16.93 3.92 -15.13
C GLU A 211 16.38 5.15 -14.42
N ARG A 212 17.18 5.74 -13.54
CA ARG A 212 16.77 6.97 -12.84
C ARG A 212 16.38 8.05 -13.84
N PHE A 213 15.16 8.53 -13.71
CA PHE A 213 14.63 9.56 -14.58
C PHE A 213 14.52 10.90 -13.85
N GLN A 214 13.83 10.91 -12.71
CA GLN A 214 13.55 12.15 -11.98
C GLN A 214 13.49 11.90 -10.49
N PRO A 215 14.27 12.62 -9.64
CA PRO A 215 14.01 12.67 -8.21
C PRO A 215 12.72 13.45 -7.95
N LEU A 216 11.87 12.96 -7.05
CA LEU A 216 10.64 13.61 -6.63
C LEU A 216 10.52 13.61 -5.11
N GLY A 217 10.36 14.83 -4.58
CA GLY A 217 10.22 15.03 -3.15
C GLY A 217 11.51 14.82 -2.35
N GLY A 218 11.43 15.09 -1.06
CA GLY A 218 12.48 14.88 -0.08
C GLY A 218 12.48 13.47 0.51
N LYS A 219 12.95 13.37 1.74
CA LYS A 219 12.85 12.16 2.57
C LYS A 219 11.40 11.97 3.06
N SER A 220 11.18 10.84 3.73
CA SER A 220 9.90 10.48 4.37
C SER A 220 8.76 10.18 3.40
N GLY A 221 9.09 9.84 2.15
CA GLY A 221 8.13 9.34 1.18
C GLY A 221 7.41 8.11 1.67
N ARG A 222 6.11 8.01 1.34
CA ARG A 222 5.25 6.89 1.74
C ARG A 222 4.61 6.20 0.56
N ALA A 223 3.95 6.92 -0.32
CA ALA A 223 3.26 6.33 -1.45
C ALA A 223 3.22 7.28 -2.66
N PHE A 224 3.15 6.67 -3.83
CA PHE A 224 2.76 7.31 -5.07
C PHE A 224 1.42 6.75 -5.55
N CYS A 225 0.58 7.60 -6.10
CA CYS A 225 -0.63 7.21 -6.82
C CYS A 225 -0.66 7.91 -8.18
N ALA A 226 -0.51 7.14 -9.24
CA ALA A 226 -0.60 7.64 -10.60
C ALA A 226 -2.02 7.45 -11.14
N PHE A 227 -2.53 8.45 -11.85
CA PHE A 227 -3.83 8.39 -12.52
C PHE A 227 -3.88 9.33 -13.72
N ASP A 228 -4.68 8.96 -14.71
CA ASP A 228 -4.99 9.83 -15.84
C ASP A 228 -6.39 10.41 -15.64
N PHE A 229 -6.53 11.72 -15.75
CA PHE A 229 -7.83 12.37 -15.65
C PHE A 229 -7.85 13.68 -16.44
N SER A 230 -8.97 13.96 -17.09
CA SER A 230 -9.16 15.18 -17.93
C SER A 230 -8.07 15.34 -18.99
N GLY A 231 -7.62 14.24 -19.61
CA GLY A 231 -6.61 14.24 -20.67
C GLY A 231 -5.19 14.57 -20.21
N GLN A 232 -4.92 14.46 -18.92
CA GLN A 232 -3.61 14.70 -18.31
C GLN A 232 -3.21 13.52 -17.42
N SER A 233 -1.90 13.26 -17.31
CA SER A 233 -1.33 12.28 -16.39
C SER A 233 -0.86 12.98 -15.11
N TRP A 234 -1.29 12.42 -13.99
CA TRP A 234 -1.09 12.93 -12.64
C TRP A 234 -0.35 11.94 -11.77
N LEU A 235 0.42 12.45 -10.82
CA LEU A 235 1.13 11.64 -9.83
C LEU A 235 1.00 12.30 -8.45
N ALA A 236 0.20 11.71 -7.57
CA ALA A 236 0.14 12.12 -6.17
C ALA A 236 1.28 11.46 -5.39
N PHE A 237 1.87 12.20 -4.45
CA PHE A 237 2.97 11.75 -3.60
C PHE A 237 2.67 12.03 -2.13
N ALA A 238 2.50 10.99 -1.33
CA ALA A 238 2.30 11.09 0.11
C ALA A 238 3.64 11.19 0.83
N ASN A 239 3.74 12.15 1.74
CA ASN A 239 4.89 12.32 2.60
C ASN A 239 4.46 12.35 4.08
N LEU A 240 5.22 11.66 4.94
CA LEU A 240 4.88 11.59 6.36
C LEU A 240 5.24 12.87 7.12
N LEU A 241 6.36 13.48 6.81
CA LEU A 241 6.93 14.60 7.59
C LEU A 241 6.88 15.94 6.86
N GLU A 242 6.57 15.94 5.57
CA GLU A 242 6.47 17.11 4.72
C GLU A 242 5.09 17.17 4.04
N GLN A 243 4.93 18.08 3.07
CA GLN A 243 3.67 18.22 2.32
C GLN A 243 3.40 17.00 1.45
N THR A 244 2.14 16.67 1.33
CA THR A 244 1.60 15.74 0.33
C THR A 244 1.32 16.53 -0.94
N LEU A 245 1.84 16.05 -2.08
CA LEU A 245 1.95 16.81 -3.32
C LEU A 245 1.23 16.12 -4.47
N LEU A 246 0.75 16.92 -5.43
CA LEU A 246 0.25 16.47 -6.73
C LEU A 246 1.12 17.06 -7.83
N TYR A 247 1.64 16.18 -8.67
CA TYR A 247 2.42 16.53 -9.84
C TYR A 247 1.64 16.28 -11.13
N ARG A 248 1.97 17.04 -12.16
CA ARG A 248 1.41 16.92 -13.51
C ARG A 248 2.52 16.62 -14.51
N TRP A 249 2.27 15.74 -15.45
CA TRP A 249 3.15 15.55 -16.61
C TRP A 249 3.05 16.76 -17.55
N ASP A 250 4.19 17.40 -17.86
CA ASP A 250 4.27 18.59 -18.74
C ASP A 250 4.69 18.26 -20.18
N GLY A 251 4.89 16.98 -20.50
CA GLY A 251 5.40 16.48 -21.78
C GLY A 251 6.86 16.00 -21.68
N GLN A 252 7.60 16.38 -20.63
CA GLN A 252 9.00 16.01 -20.43
C GLN A 252 9.28 15.48 -19.02
N ALA A 253 8.61 16.04 -18.00
CA ALA A 253 8.82 15.72 -16.60
C ALA A 253 7.52 15.86 -15.79
N TYR A 254 7.55 15.38 -14.55
CA TYR A 254 6.49 15.64 -13.56
C TYR A 254 6.80 16.91 -12.80
N THR A 255 5.99 17.95 -12.99
CA THR A 255 6.12 19.26 -12.35
C THR A 255 5.09 19.45 -11.26
N LEU A 256 5.48 20.10 -10.16
CA LEU A 256 4.55 20.38 -9.05
C LEU A 256 3.35 21.19 -9.57
N HIS A 257 2.16 20.67 -9.29
CA HIS A 257 0.90 21.31 -9.66
C HIS A 257 0.15 21.84 -8.43
N GLN A 258 0.13 21.08 -7.35
CA GLN A 258 -0.66 21.42 -6.16
C GLN A 258 -0.04 20.82 -4.88
N GLU A 259 -0.11 21.55 -3.77
CA GLU A 259 0.03 21.00 -2.43
C GLU A 259 -1.34 20.53 -1.95
N LEU A 260 -1.45 19.23 -1.59
CA LEU A 260 -2.71 18.64 -1.16
C LEU A 260 -2.95 18.82 0.34
N SER A 261 -1.95 18.49 1.15
CA SER A 261 -2.01 18.62 2.61
C SER A 261 -0.63 18.80 3.21
N GLY A 262 -0.59 19.15 4.51
CA GLY A 262 0.62 19.08 5.33
C GLY A 262 1.08 17.65 5.64
N PRO A 263 1.94 17.46 6.67
CA PRO A 263 2.47 16.17 7.10
C PRO A 263 1.40 15.16 7.52
N GLY A 264 1.78 13.88 7.56
CA GLY A 264 0.94 12.77 8.00
C GLY A 264 0.49 11.85 6.85
N GLY A 265 0.72 12.24 5.59
CA GLY A 265 0.31 11.46 4.43
C GLY A 265 0.90 10.05 4.42
N ARG A 266 0.07 9.04 4.11
CA ARG A 266 0.48 7.63 4.13
C ARG A 266 0.18 6.89 2.85
N GLU A 267 -1.06 6.96 2.34
CA GLU A 267 -1.49 6.19 1.18
C GLU A 267 -2.61 6.92 0.44
N PHE A 268 -2.89 6.46 -0.78
CA PHE A 268 -3.95 6.99 -1.63
C PHE A 268 -4.81 5.89 -2.22
N ALA A 269 -6.04 6.25 -2.55
CA ALA A 269 -6.88 5.50 -3.47
C ALA A 269 -7.57 6.46 -4.45
N TRP A 270 -7.53 6.14 -5.75
CA TRP A 270 -8.19 6.90 -6.81
C TRP A 270 -9.40 6.14 -7.34
N ILE A 271 -10.47 6.86 -7.63
CA ILE A 271 -11.64 6.32 -8.32
C ILE A 271 -12.29 7.37 -9.22
N GLU A 272 -12.81 6.92 -10.35
CA GLU A 272 -13.70 7.70 -11.21
C GLU A 272 -15.13 7.16 -11.10
N VAL A 273 -16.08 8.05 -10.85
CA VAL A 273 -17.50 7.69 -10.73
C VAL A 273 -18.34 8.74 -11.44
N GLY A 274 -19.10 8.32 -12.46
CA GLY A 274 -20.00 9.22 -13.18
C GLY A 274 -19.29 10.36 -13.94
N GLY A 275 -18.01 10.19 -14.27
CA GLY A 275 -17.19 11.23 -14.93
C GLY A 275 -16.49 12.18 -13.95
N ASP A 276 -16.72 12.06 -12.66
CA ASP A 276 -16.00 12.77 -11.61
C ASP A 276 -14.84 11.94 -11.07
N GLY A 277 -13.69 12.58 -10.81
CA GLY A 277 -12.52 11.95 -10.20
C GLY A 277 -12.44 12.23 -8.69
N TYR A 278 -12.11 11.21 -7.91
CA TYR A 278 -11.97 11.30 -6.46
C TYR A 278 -10.65 10.68 -6.01
N LEU A 279 -9.91 11.39 -5.15
CA LEU A 279 -8.71 10.89 -4.48
C LEU A 279 -8.98 10.82 -2.98
N VAL A 280 -8.79 9.65 -2.40
CA VAL A 280 -8.70 9.46 -0.95
C VAL A 280 -7.23 9.56 -0.56
N GLN A 281 -6.93 10.39 0.43
CA GLN A 281 -5.62 10.45 1.09
C GLN A 281 -5.77 9.95 2.52
N VAL A 282 -5.06 8.89 2.85
CA VAL A 282 -5.00 8.34 4.20
C VAL A 282 -3.91 9.03 5.00
N GLN A 283 -4.25 9.41 6.24
CA GLN A 283 -3.33 10.01 7.22
C GLN A 283 -2.95 8.97 8.27
N PHE A 284 -1.63 8.86 8.56
CA PHE A 284 -1.12 7.86 9.48
C PHE A 284 -0.93 8.38 10.90
N ILE A 285 0.01 9.28 11.10
CA ILE A 285 0.43 9.72 12.44
C ILE A 285 1.13 11.08 12.36
N LEU A 286 0.94 11.88 13.40
CA LEU A 286 1.65 13.12 13.63
C LEU A 286 2.23 13.14 15.06
N GLY A 287 2.92 14.21 15.43
CA GLY A 287 3.55 14.37 16.73
C GLY A 287 4.98 13.81 16.78
N SER A 288 5.54 13.71 17.98
CA SER A 288 6.86 13.14 18.22
C SER A 288 6.78 11.63 18.53
N ARG A 289 7.93 10.98 18.72
CA ARG A 289 7.97 9.59 19.19
C ARG A 289 7.44 9.43 20.59
N GLU A 290 7.61 10.47 21.43
CA GLU A 290 7.18 10.52 22.82
C GLU A 290 5.69 10.82 22.94
N GLU A 291 5.17 11.64 22.02
CA GLU A 291 3.76 12.06 21.98
C GLU A 291 3.17 11.84 20.59
N PRO A 292 3.04 10.59 20.12
CA PRO A 292 2.46 10.29 18.82
C PRO A 292 0.94 10.48 18.84
N ARG A 293 0.41 11.05 17.75
CA ARG A 293 -1.03 11.29 17.56
C ARG A 293 -1.52 10.46 16.39
N PRO A 294 -2.08 9.26 16.61
CA PRO A 294 -2.53 8.38 15.55
C PRO A 294 -3.95 8.70 15.05
N GLN A 295 -4.74 9.48 15.80
CA GLN A 295 -6.08 9.90 15.38
C GLN A 295 -5.98 11.13 14.50
N LEU A 296 -6.23 10.95 13.21
CA LEU A 296 -6.14 12.01 12.20
C LEU A 296 -7.35 11.98 11.28
N ASP A 297 -7.59 13.12 10.63
CA ASP A 297 -8.59 13.23 9.59
C ASP A 297 -7.98 12.89 8.23
N SER A 298 -8.34 11.77 7.66
CA SER A 298 -8.10 11.42 6.26
C SER A 298 -9.04 12.21 5.36
N ILE A 299 -8.63 12.45 4.11
CA ILE A 299 -9.27 13.45 3.25
C ILE A 299 -9.77 12.80 1.96
N ILE A 300 -10.98 13.17 1.54
CA ILE A 300 -11.49 12.88 0.20
C ILE A 300 -11.49 14.18 -0.59
N TYR A 301 -10.75 14.15 -1.68
CA TYR A 301 -10.73 15.21 -2.68
C TYR A 301 -11.64 14.84 -3.86
N ARG A 302 -12.24 15.84 -4.47
CA ARG A 302 -12.91 15.74 -5.77
C ARG A 302 -12.17 16.62 -6.76
N TRP A 303 -12.04 16.16 -7.97
CA TRP A 303 -11.50 16.97 -9.05
C TRP A 303 -12.49 18.07 -9.42
N ALA A 304 -12.05 19.32 -9.40
CA ALA A 304 -12.86 20.48 -9.79
C ALA A 304 -11.95 21.60 -10.33
N ASN A 305 -12.31 22.20 -11.45
CA ASN A 305 -11.60 23.34 -12.03
C ASN A 305 -10.08 23.15 -12.21
N GLY A 306 -9.67 21.93 -12.57
CA GLY A 306 -8.26 21.60 -12.80
C GLY A 306 -7.44 21.30 -11.55
N THR A 307 -8.07 21.16 -10.39
CA THR A 307 -7.41 20.86 -9.10
C THR A 307 -8.18 19.83 -8.28
N LEU A 308 -7.54 19.24 -7.30
CA LEU A 308 -8.15 18.38 -6.27
C LEU A 308 -8.63 19.26 -5.11
N VAL A 309 -9.93 19.37 -4.94
CA VAL A 309 -10.56 20.16 -3.88
C VAL A 309 -11.01 19.23 -2.75
N PRO A 310 -10.62 19.47 -1.47
CA PRO A 310 -11.09 18.66 -0.35
C PRO A 310 -12.60 18.84 -0.19
N THR A 311 -13.33 17.73 -0.20
CA THR A 311 -14.80 17.74 -0.08
C THR A 311 -15.28 17.15 1.23
N ARG A 312 -14.48 16.29 1.82
CA ARG A 312 -14.84 15.60 3.06
C ARG A 312 -13.60 15.14 3.81
N THR A 313 -13.68 15.13 5.13
CA THR A 313 -12.77 14.40 6.00
C THR A 313 -13.50 13.25 6.69
N PHE A 314 -12.73 12.24 7.10
CA PHE A 314 -13.20 11.13 7.93
C PHE A 314 -12.06 10.66 8.83
N GLN A 315 -12.39 10.27 10.04
CA GLN A 315 -11.40 9.92 11.04
C GLN A 315 -10.78 8.55 10.75
N THR A 316 -9.45 8.48 10.78
CA THR A 316 -8.64 7.27 10.80
C THR A 316 -7.79 7.23 12.07
N THR A 317 -7.36 6.04 12.47
CA THR A 317 -6.48 5.87 13.64
C THR A 317 -5.27 5.05 13.24
N GLY A 318 -4.13 5.73 13.06
CA GLY A 318 -2.98 5.10 12.43
C GLY A 318 -3.36 4.52 11.06
N GLY A 319 -4.03 5.33 10.21
CA GLY A 319 -4.47 4.89 8.89
C GLY A 319 -3.28 4.52 8.01
N THR A 320 -3.32 3.35 7.37
CA THR A 320 -2.18 2.84 6.60
C THR A 320 -2.49 2.60 5.14
N ASP A 321 -3.75 2.33 4.80
CA ASP A 321 -4.11 2.03 3.42
C ASP A 321 -5.60 2.26 3.15
N ALA A 322 -5.93 2.41 1.87
CA ALA A 322 -7.28 2.57 1.36
C ALA A 322 -7.44 1.89 0.01
N ALA A 323 -8.54 1.17 -0.19
CA ALA A 323 -8.84 0.58 -1.48
C ALA A 323 -10.33 0.67 -1.82
N PHE A 324 -10.61 1.04 -3.07
CA PHE A 324 -11.97 1.01 -3.60
C PHE A 324 -12.32 -0.37 -4.15
N PHE A 325 -13.57 -0.77 -3.96
CA PHE A 325 -14.13 -1.94 -4.61
C PHE A 325 -15.60 -1.73 -4.97
N ASN A 326 -16.12 -2.59 -5.84
CA ASN A 326 -17.49 -2.50 -6.33
C ASN A 326 -18.24 -3.79 -6.03
N ASP A 327 -19.50 -3.68 -5.63
CA ASP A 327 -20.43 -4.81 -5.54
C ASP A 327 -21.85 -4.36 -5.85
N GLY A 328 -22.52 -5.11 -6.74
CA GLY A 328 -23.89 -4.82 -7.15
C GLY A 328 -24.08 -3.39 -7.71
N GLY A 329 -23.12 -2.86 -8.47
CA GLY A 329 -23.14 -1.50 -9.02
C GLY A 329 -22.94 -0.38 -7.97
N ARG A 330 -22.54 -0.73 -6.76
CA ARG A 330 -22.25 0.21 -5.67
C ARG A 330 -20.76 0.28 -5.43
N HIS A 331 -20.27 1.48 -5.09
CA HIS A 331 -18.88 1.71 -4.75
C HIS A 331 -18.67 1.65 -3.24
N TYR A 332 -17.59 1.05 -2.84
CA TYR A 332 -17.18 0.91 -1.44
C TYR A 332 -15.72 1.30 -1.28
N LEU A 333 -15.37 1.72 -0.08
CA LEU A 333 -14.02 2.09 0.33
C LEU A 333 -13.66 1.30 1.58
N ALA A 334 -12.63 0.47 1.50
CA ALA A 334 -12.00 -0.18 2.65
C ALA A 334 -10.83 0.68 3.15
N ILE A 335 -10.67 0.75 4.47
CA ILE A 335 -9.61 1.52 5.15
C ILE A 335 -8.98 0.63 6.21
N SER A 336 -7.65 0.50 6.19
CA SER A 336 -6.92 -0.10 7.30
C SER A 336 -6.55 0.93 8.37
N ASN A 337 -6.85 0.59 9.62
CA ASN A 337 -6.39 1.31 10.81
C ASN A 337 -5.42 0.42 11.58
N SER A 338 -4.17 0.86 11.70
CA SER A 338 -3.10 0.07 12.32
C SER A 338 -3.06 0.16 13.83
N LEU A 339 -3.59 1.24 14.40
CA LEU A 339 -3.49 1.55 15.82
C LEU A 339 -4.85 1.97 16.37
N SER A 340 -5.04 1.83 17.67
CA SER A 340 -6.07 2.53 18.42
C SER A 340 -5.58 3.92 18.87
N GLY A 341 -6.47 4.73 19.43
CA GLY A 341 -6.12 6.07 19.92
C GLY A 341 -5.09 6.08 21.04
N ASP A 342 -4.99 4.99 21.78
CA ASP A 342 -4.01 4.74 22.84
C ASP A 342 -2.79 3.93 22.38
N LEU A 343 -2.50 3.89 21.07
CA LEU A 343 -1.36 3.24 20.45
C LEU A 343 -1.32 1.71 20.59
N ARG A 344 -2.47 1.06 20.77
CA ARG A 344 -2.59 -0.39 20.74
C ARG A 344 -2.73 -0.89 19.31
N PHE A 345 -2.23 -2.11 19.04
CA PHE A 345 -2.44 -2.76 17.76
C PHE A 345 -3.87 -3.28 17.58
N LYS A 346 -4.56 -3.59 18.68
CA LYS A 346 -5.98 -3.95 18.63
C LYS A 346 -6.79 -2.76 18.14
N SER A 347 -7.29 -2.84 16.91
CA SER A 347 -7.97 -1.77 16.21
C SER A 347 -9.12 -2.32 15.35
N GLU A 348 -9.75 -1.47 14.57
CA GLU A 348 -10.80 -1.84 13.62
C GLU A 348 -10.49 -1.23 12.25
N SER A 349 -10.33 -2.08 11.24
CA SER A 349 -10.41 -1.63 9.85
C SER A 349 -11.87 -1.39 9.48
N ARG A 350 -12.14 -0.48 8.55
CA ARG A 350 -13.50 -0.02 8.26
C ARG A 350 -13.85 -0.15 6.80
N VAL A 351 -15.12 -0.41 6.53
CA VAL A 351 -15.67 -0.40 5.18
C VAL A 351 -16.79 0.63 5.11
N TYR A 352 -16.69 1.48 4.11
CA TYR A 352 -17.68 2.51 3.85
C TYR A 352 -18.35 2.28 2.51
N ARG A 353 -19.64 2.56 2.43
CA ARG A 353 -20.31 2.80 1.17
C ARG A 353 -19.94 4.20 0.69
N PHE A 354 -19.36 4.27 -0.50
CA PHE A 354 -19.00 5.53 -1.16
C PHE A 354 -20.09 5.94 -2.14
N GLN A 355 -20.60 7.15 -1.96
CA GLN A 355 -21.58 7.80 -2.85
C GLN A 355 -21.02 9.18 -3.14
N PRO A 356 -20.66 9.49 -4.40
CA PRO A 356 -20.19 10.81 -4.83
C PRO A 356 -21.11 11.96 -4.46
#